data_668c4bbbf1418fd5736aa9a1a51963d9
#
_entry.id   668c4bbbf1418fd5736aa9a1a51963d9
#
_cell.length_a   1.000
_cell.length_b   1.000
_cell.length_c   1.000
_cell.angle_alpha   90.00
_cell.angle_beta   90.00
_cell.angle_gamma   90.00
#
_symmetry.space_group_name_H-M   'P 1'
#
loop_
_entity.id
_entity.type
_entity.pdbx_description
1 polymer ?
#
loop_
_entity_poly.entity_id
_entity_poly.type
_entity_poly.pdbx_seq_one_letter_code
_entity_poly.pdbx_strand_id
1 'polypeptide(L)'
;MALYRAFQAFRPEKSKQALIPALPYDVMNSDEAKEMVKDNPYSFLHIDKAEIDLPKGTDIYSDKVYRKAKENLENLEKTGALIQDKKPCFYIYRQIMNGRSQTGIVGCASIDDYMNNVIKKHEHTLAKKEEDRIRHVDTCNANTGPIFLTYRKNDIISNTANSWTSAHESVYDFVADGVNQTVWVIDDEDVINTISTEFAKIDALYIADGHHRCASAVKVGQKRREEKPDYTGDEEFNFFLSVAFPDDELEIMDYNRVVKDLNGMSREEFLSSLSHSFEVEKVETQYKPTKRHTFGMLIENDWYKLSAKEQIIDESDPVKRLDVSFRTISSPLSSTLTTLKQMTELILSAE
;
A
#
# COMPACT_ATOMS: atom_id res chain seq x y z
N MET A 1 17.18 14.67 0.34
CA MET A 1 16.42 15.42 -0.69
C MET A 1 15.81 14.38 -1.61
N ALA A 2 14.49 14.36 -1.72
CA ALA A 2 13.79 13.30 -2.47
C ALA A 2 13.70 13.66 -3.96
N LEU A 3 14.08 12.73 -4.84
CA LEU A 3 13.92 12.87 -6.29
C LEU A 3 12.57 12.26 -6.72
N TYR A 4 11.63 13.16 -7.05
CA TYR A 4 10.27 12.82 -7.45
C TYR A 4 9.95 13.51 -8.77
N ARG A 5 9.59 12.74 -9.81
CA ARG A 5 9.45 13.29 -11.16
C ARG A 5 8.12 12.96 -11.84
N ALA A 6 7.73 13.82 -12.76
CA ALA A 6 6.65 13.57 -13.71
C ALA A 6 7.03 12.44 -14.69
N PHE A 7 6.04 11.75 -15.25
CA PHE A 7 6.23 10.62 -16.16
C PHE A 7 5.09 10.51 -17.19
N GLN A 8 5.32 9.74 -18.24
CA GLN A 8 4.31 9.46 -19.26
C GLN A 8 3.51 8.22 -18.89
N ALA A 9 2.41 8.40 -18.15
CA ALA A 9 1.62 7.28 -17.67
C ALA A 9 0.86 6.58 -18.80
N PHE A 10 0.73 5.26 -18.68
CA PHE A 10 -0.37 4.52 -19.27
C PHE A 10 -1.56 4.62 -18.31
N ARG A 11 -2.69 5.05 -18.80
CA ARG A 11 -3.92 5.23 -18.01
C ARG A 11 -5.16 4.82 -18.80
N PRO A 12 -6.27 4.50 -18.11
CA PRO A 12 -7.52 4.12 -18.77
C PRO A 12 -7.99 5.14 -19.83
N GLU A 13 -8.46 4.64 -20.98
CA GLU A 13 -9.34 5.46 -21.82
C GLU A 13 -10.58 5.83 -21.01
N LYS A 14 -11.14 7.04 -21.19
CA LYS A 14 -12.17 7.61 -20.30
C LYS A 14 -13.39 6.69 -20.10
N SER A 15 -13.85 6.00 -21.13
CA SER A 15 -14.98 5.08 -21.04
C SER A 15 -14.67 3.80 -20.23
N LYS A 16 -13.40 3.54 -19.92
CA LYS A 16 -12.90 2.37 -19.16
C LYS A 16 -12.48 2.72 -17.73
N GLN A 17 -12.61 3.97 -17.30
CA GLN A 17 -12.12 4.47 -16.01
C GLN A 17 -12.57 3.64 -14.81
N ALA A 18 -13.77 3.09 -14.82
CA ALA A 18 -14.32 2.28 -13.73
C ALA A 18 -14.18 0.76 -13.97
N LEU A 19 -13.71 0.34 -15.15
CA LEU A 19 -13.56 -1.07 -15.53
C LEU A 19 -12.14 -1.60 -15.30
N ILE A 20 -11.13 -0.75 -15.46
CA ILE A 20 -9.72 -1.15 -15.37
C ILE A 20 -9.24 -1.24 -13.90
N PRO A 21 -9.50 -0.26 -13.03
CA PRO A 21 -8.98 -0.30 -11.65
C PRO A 21 -9.41 -1.56 -10.91
N ALA A 22 -8.50 -2.08 -10.10
CA ALA A 22 -8.71 -3.29 -9.32
C ALA A 22 -8.13 -3.13 -7.92
N LEU A 23 -8.60 -3.95 -6.98
CA LEU A 23 -8.01 -4.08 -5.66
C LEU A 23 -6.58 -4.64 -5.75
N PRO A 24 -5.73 -4.40 -4.75
CA PRO A 24 -4.39 -4.97 -4.69
C PRO A 24 -4.41 -6.50 -4.81
N TYR A 25 -3.43 -7.07 -5.50
CA TYR A 25 -3.35 -8.51 -5.81
C TYR A 25 -3.29 -9.43 -4.58
N ASP A 26 -2.89 -8.92 -3.44
CA ASP A 26 -2.63 -9.67 -2.20
C ASP A 26 -3.80 -9.65 -1.20
N VAL A 27 -4.91 -8.96 -1.52
CA VAL A 27 -6.12 -8.94 -0.68
C VAL A 27 -7.15 -9.99 -1.07
N MET A 28 -6.85 -10.83 -2.06
CA MET A 28 -7.76 -11.90 -2.54
C MET A 28 -7.00 -13.10 -3.06
N ASN A 29 -7.63 -14.28 -3.03
CA ASN A 29 -7.10 -15.48 -3.68
C ASN A 29 -7.47 -15.52 -5.18
N SER A 30 -6.95 -16.54 -5.92
CA SER A 30 -7.16 -16.62 -7.38
C SER A 30 -8.59 -17.00 -7.78
N ASP A 31 -9.32 -17.80 -6.97
CA ASP A 31 -10.71 -18.14 -7.25
C ASP A 31 -11.63 -16.93 -7.02
N GLU A 32 -11.38 -16.13 -5.99
CA GLU A 32 -12.06 -14.85 -5.73
C GLU A 32 -11.80 -13.84 -6.85
N ALA A 33 -10.53 -13.64 -7.23
CA ALA A 33 -10.17 -12.75 -8.32
C ALA A 33 -10.85 -13.15 -9.64
N LYS A 34 -10.94 -14.45 -9.94
CA LYS A 34 -11.60 -14.97 -11.13
C LYS A 34 -13.11 -14.66 -11.15
N GLU A 35 -13.77 -14.78 -10.01
CA GLU A 35 -15.20 -14.44 -9.91
C GLU A 35 -15.43 -12.93 -10.04
N MET A 36 -14.56 -12.09 -9.45
CA MET A 36 -14.65 -10.62 -9.54
C MET A 36 -14.55 -10.12 -10.97
N VAL A 37 -13.78 -10.77 -11.84
CA VAL A 37 -13.55 -10.31 -13.23
C VAL A 37 -14.40 -11.02 -14.27
N LYS A 38 -15.29 -11.92 -13.88
CA LYS A 38 -16.06 -12.81 -14.76
C LYS A 38 -16.71 -12.12 -15.96
N ASP A 39 -17.23 -10.92 -15.74
CA ASP A 39 -17.90 -10.11 -16.75
C ASP A 39 -17.12 -8.83 -17.12
N ASN A 40 -15.85 -8.73 -16.70
CA ASN A 40 -15.03 -7.55 -16.91
C ASN A 40 -13.64 -7.91 -17.50
N PRO A 41 -13.54 -8.04 -18.83
CA PRO A 41 -12.27 -8.39 -19.50
C PRO A 41 -11.22 -7.26 -19.46
N TYR A 42 -11.57 -6.09 -18.93
CA TYR A 42 -10.66 -4.94 -18.80
C TYR A 42 -10.00 -4.84 -17.43
N SER A 43 -10.47 -5.60 -16.43
CA SER A 43 -9.95 -5.51 -15.07
C SER A 43 -8.44 -5.71 -15.01
N PHE A 44 -7.76 -4.87 -14.25
CA PHE A 44 -6.31 -4.97 -14.04
C PHE A 44 -5.90 -6.25 -13.28
N LEU A 45 -6.85 -6.97 -12.65
CA LEU A 45 -6.60 -8.30 -12.08
C LEU A 45 -6.15 -9.33 -13.13
N HIS A 46 -6.52 -9.19 -14.39
CA HIS A 46 -5.98 -10.02 -15.47
C HIS A 46 -4.47 -9.83 -15.69
N ILE A 47 -3.89 -8.76 -15.17
CA ILE A 47 -2.45 -8.48 -15.20
C ILE A 47 -1.80 -8.88 -13.88
N ASP A 48 -2.31 -8.38 -12.76
CA ASP A 48 -1.71 -8.61 -11.45
C ASP A 48 -1.90 -10.02 -10.90
N LYS A 49 -2.94 -10.74 -11.36
CA LYS A 49 -3.27 -12.14 -11.03
C LYS A 49 -3.56 -12.96 -12.30
N ALA A 50 -2.63 -12.89 -13.27
CA ALA A 50 -2.82 -13.46 -14.60
C ALA A 50 -3.03 -14.99 -14.62
N GLU A 51 -2.78 -15.69 -13.51
CA GLU A 51 -3.12 -17.11 -13.35
C GLU A 51 -4.62 -17.40 -13.48
N ILE A 52 -5.50 -16.39 -13.29
CA ILE A 52 -6.95 -16.55 -13.45
C ILE A 52 -7.38 -16.83 -14.89
N ASP A 53 -6.54 -16.44 -15.86
CA ASP A 53 -6.74 -16.67 -17.29
C ASP A 53 -6.11 -17.98 -17.79
N LEU A 54 -5.49 -18.74 -16.91
CA LEU A 54 -4.83 -20.00 -17.22
C LEU A 54 -5.64 -21.20 -16.68
N PRO A 55 -5.37 -22.43 -17.16
CA PRO A 55 -6.03 -23.63 -16.67
C PRO A 55 -5.90 -23.78 -15.14
N LYS A 56 -6.99 -24.20 -14.50
CA LYS A 56 -7.00 -24.46 -13.03
C LYS A 56 -5.90 -25.45 -12.65
N GLY A 57 -5.15 -25.10 -11.59
CA GLY A 57 -4.00 -25.90 -11.14
C GLY A 57 -2.67 -25.47 -11.78
N THR A 58 -2.64 -24.42 -12.60
CA THR A 58 -1.38 -23.81 -13.04
C THR A 58 -0.63 -23.28 -11.79
N ASP A 59 0.67 -23.59 -11.70
CA ASP A 59 1.52 -23.01 -10.67
C ASP A 59 1.59 -21.48 -10.85
N ILE A 60 1.10 -20.75 -9.85
CA ILE A 60 1.01 -19.27 -9.87
C ILE A 60 2.37 -18.59 -9.99
N TYR A 61 3.47 -19.29 -9.70
CA TYR A 61 4.84 -18.81 -9.85
C TYR A 61 5.53 -19.29 -11.13
N SER A 62 4.80 -19.92 -12.06
CA SER A 62 5.36 -20.38 -13.33
C SER A 62 5.55 -19.23 -14.32
N ASP A 63 6.55 -19.36 -15.23
CA ASP A 63 6.80 -18.37 -16.29
C ASP A 63 5.58 -18.10 -17.19
N LYS A 64 4.65 -19.06 -17.25
CA LYS A 64 3.42 -18.91 -18.05
C LYS A 64 2.54 -17.78 -17.49
N VAL A 65 2.50 -17.62 -16.17
CA VAL A 65 1.70 -16.58 -15.51
C VAL A 65 2.26 -15.20 -15.86
N TYR A 66 3.56 -14.98 -15.72
CA TYR A 66 4.18 -13.69 -16.03
C TYR A 66 4.09 -13.32 -17.51
N ARG A 67 4.24 -14.31 -18.40
CA ARG A 67 4.03 -14.09 -19.85
C ARG A 67 2.58 -13.73 -20.15
N LYS A 68 1.62 -14.35 -19.44
CA LYS A 68 0.20 -14.03 -19.59
C LYS A 68 -0.11 -12.60 -19.07
N ALA A 69 0.48 -12.19 -17.95
CA ALA A 69 0.39 -10.83 -17.45
C ALA A 69 0.87 -9.80 -18.49
N LYS A 70 2.03 -10.04 -19.10
CA LYS A 70 2.56 -9.20 -20.18
C LYS A 70 1.64 -9.16 -21.40
N GLU A 71 1.16 -10.31 -21.86
CA GLU A 71 0.22 -10.43 -22.99
C GLU A 71 -1.06 -9.61 -22.73
N ASN A 72 -1.61 -9.71 -21.51
CA ASN A 72 -2.82 -8.99 -21.12
C ASN A 72 -2.58 -7.48 -21.07
N LEU A 73 -1.44 -7.03 -20.52
CA LEU A 73 -1.07 -5.61 -20.51
C LEU A 73 -0.93 -5.05 -21.92
N GLU A 74 -0.14 -5.74 -22.77
CA GLU A 74 0.01 -5.34 -24.18
C GLU A 74 -1.31 -5.34 -24.96
N ASN A 75 -2.24 -6.21 -24.61
CA ASN A 75 -3.56 -6.23 -25.22
C ASN A 75 -4.41 -5.00 -24.84
N LEU A 76 -4.37 -4.55 -23.57
CA LEU A 76 -5.04 -3.32 -23.15
C LEU A 76 -4.45 -2.09 -23.87
N GLU A 77 -3.14 -2.06 -24.10
CA GLU A 77 -2.47 -1.00 -24.87
C GLU A 77 -2.88 -1.04 -26.35
N LYS A 78 -2.76 -2.21 -27.00
CA LYS A 78 -3.09 -2.40 -28.44
C LYS A 78 -4.55 -2.10 -28.77
N THR A 79 -5.45 -2.38 -27.85
CA THR A 79 -6.90 -2.11 -28.02
C THR A 79 -7.27 -0.66 -27.69
N GLY A 80 -6.33 0.14 -27.18
CA GLY A 80 -6.58 1.51 -26.74
C GLY A 80 -7.39 1.60 -25.44
N ALA A 81 -7.56 0.50 -24.71
CA ALA A 81 -8.15 0.52 -23.38
C ALA A 81 -7.25 1.24 -22.38
N LEU A 82 -5.92 1.10 -22.52
CA LEU A 82 -4.91 1.96 -21.92
C LEU A 82 -4.34 2.91 -22.97
N ILE A 83 -4.21 4.17 -22.62
CA ILE A 83 -3.64 5.24 -23.45
C ILE A 83 -2.39 5.80 -22.76
N GLN A 84 -1.33 6.07 -23.51
CA GLN A 84 -0.12 6.70 -22.99
C GLN A 84 -0.21 8.22 -23.16
N ASP A 85 0.14 8.97 -22.10
CA ASP A 85 0.25 10.42 -22.18
C ASP A 85 1.43 10.83 -23.06
N LYS A 86 1.26 11.93 -23.79
CA LYS A 86 2.24 12.37 -24.83
C LYS A 86 3.46 13.06 -24.24
N LYS A 87 3.36 13.57 -23.02
CA LYS A 87 4.44 14.25 -22.29
C LYS A 87 4.44 13.84 -20.83
N PRO A 88 5.55 14.01 -20.11
CA PRO A 88 5.58 13.75 -18.67
C PRO A 88 4.61 14.65 -17.91
N CYS A 89 3.82 14.03 -17.02
CA CYS A 89 2.82 14.69 -16.18
C CYS A 89 2.97 14.22 -14.74
N PHE A 90 2.55 15.04 -13.79
CA PHE A 90 2.10 14.57 -12.49
C PHE A 90 0.60 14.35 -12.53
N TYR A 91 0.09 13.57 -11.56
CA TYR A 91 -1.34 13.38 -11.41
C TYR A 91 -1.72 13.67 -9.96
N ILE A 92 -2.84 14.35 -9.76
CA ILE A 92 -3.46 14.45 -8.44
C ILE A 92 -4.45 13.31 -8.34
N TYR A 93 -4.32 12.53 -7.27
CA TYR A 93 -5.22 11.42 -6.97
C TYR A 93 -5.92 11.68 -5.65
N ARG A 94 -7.24 11.76 -5.69
CA ARG A 94 -8.09 11.95 -4.52
C ARG A 94 -8.99 10.75 -4.32
N GLN A 95 -9.04 10.29 -3.08
CA GLN A 95 -9.98 9.28 -2.62
C GLN A 95 -10.91 9.89 -1.58
N ILE A 96 -12.21 9.57 -1.66
CA ILE A 96 -13.18 9.93 -0.62
C ILE A 96 -13.86 8.66 -0.13
N MET A 97 -13.63 8.32 1.13
CA MET A 97 -14.20 7.16 1.81
C MET A 97 -14.88 7.61 3.11
N ASN A 98 -16.14 7.23 3.31
CA ASN A 98 -16.91 7.58 4.51
C ASN A 98 -16.93 9.10 4.81
N GLY A 99 -16.94 9.93 3.77
CA GLY A 99 -16.92 11.39 3.89
C GLY A 99 -15.54 12.02 4.15
N ARG A 100 -14.50 11.21 4.36
CA ARG A 100 -13.12 11.67 4.51
C ARG A 100 -12.39 11.66 3.18
N SER A 101 -11.77 12.78 2.86
CA SER A 101 -10.95 12.94 1.65
C SER A 101 -9.46 12.76 1.99
N GLN A 102 -8.71 12.14 1.08
CA GLN A 102 -7.26 12.16 1.06
C GLN A 102 -6.76 12.42 -0.37
N THR A 103 -5.77 13.27 -0.51
CA THR A 103 -5.28 13.74 -1.81
C THR A 103 -3.76 13.60 -1.88
N GLY A 104 -3.25 12.90 -2.89
CA GLY A 104 -1.82 12.69 -3.10
C GLY A 104 -1.38 13.05 -4.51
N ILE A 105 -0.08 13.17 -4.68
CA ILE A 105 0.58 13.39 -5.98
C ILE A 105 1.11 12.05 -6.50
N VAL A 106 0.69 11.67 -7.70
CA VAL A 106 1.23 10.50 -8.41
C VAL A 106 2.38 10.94 -9.27
N GLY A 107 3.49 10.24 -9.13
CA GLY A 107 4.73 10.48 -9.86
C GLY A 107 5.68 9.28 -9.72
N CYS A 108 6.91 9.46 -10.14
CA CYS A 108 7.93 8.43 -10.04
C CYS A 108 9.01 8.82 -9.04
N ALA A 109 9.26 7.96 -8.05
CA ALA A 109 10.32 8.10 -7.05
C ALA A 109 11.58 7.35 -7.48
N SER A 110 12.76 7.86 -7.10
CA SER A 110 14.06 7.29 -7.47
C SER A 110 14.37 6.00 -6.70
N ILE A 111 14.92 5.00 -7.39
CA ILE A 111 15.47 3.79 -6.74
C ILE A 111 16.69 4.13 -5.89
N ASP A 112 17.46 5.18 -6.23
CA ASP A 112 18.59 5.63 -5.43
C ASP A 112 18.15 6.18 -4.07
N ASP A 113 17.02 6.88 -4.00
CA ASP A 113 16.44 7.34 -2.74
C ASP A 113 16.05 6.19 -1.81
N TYR A 114 15.58 5.08 -2.37
CA TYR A 114 15.34 3.87 -1.59
C TYR A 114 16.65 3.24 -1.09
N MET A 115 17.67 3.13 -1.93
CA MET A 115 18.97 2.57 -1.57
C MET A 115 19.71 3.42 -0.55
N ASN A 116 19.64 4.74 -0.68
CA ASN A 116 20.29 5.71 0.20
C ASN A 116 19.45 6.06 1.44
N ASN A 117 18.35 5.32 1.69
CA ASN A 117 17.48 5.51 2.84
C ASN A 117 16.89 6.94 2.95
N VAL A 118 16.69 7.65 1.85
CA VAL A 118 15.83 8.81 1.75
C VAL A 118 14.37 8.35 1.82
N ILE A 119 14.06 7.23 1.17
CA ILE A 119 12.78 6.53 1.31
C ILE A 119 12.89 5.53 2.46
N LYS A 120 12.18 5.81 3.56
CA LYS A 120 12.23 5.05 4.81
C LYS A 120 11.34 3.81 4.74
N LYS A 121 11.85 2.72 5.29
CA LYS A 121 11.20 1.40 5.36
C LYS A 121 10.91 1.06 6.81
N HIS A 122 9.79 0.40 7.08
CA HIS A 122 9.42 -0.08 8.41
C HIS A 122 9.09 -1.58 8.44
N GLU A 123 9.15 -2.25 7.27
CA GLU A 123 8.87 -3.67 7.13
C GLU A 123 9.98 -4.38 6.35
N HIS A 124 10.30 -5.62 6.76
CA HIS A 124 11.17 -6.50 5.99
C HIS A 124 10.36 -7.30 4.98
N THR A 125 10.85 -7.35 3.75
CA THR A 125 10.20 -8.09 2.67
C THR A 125 10.44 -9.59 2.79
N LEU A 126 9.43 -10.40 2.47
CA LEU A 126 9.54 -11.85 2.39
C LEU A 126 10.15 -12.22 1.02
N ALA A 127 11.25 -12.96 1.03
CA ALA A 127 12.02 -13.29 -0.18
C ALA A 127 11.16 -13.90 -1.31
N LYS A 128 10.21 -14.79 -0.96
CA LYS A 128 9.33 -15.43 -1.95
C LYS A 128 8.36 -14.43 -2.64
N LYS A 129 7.76 -13.52 -1.85
CA LYS A 129 6.84 -12.49 -2.39
C LYS A 129 7.63 -11.47 -3.23
N GLU A 130 8.84 -11.15 -2.79
CA GLU A 130 9.71 -10.23 -3.51
C GLU A 130 10.14 -10.81 -4.86
N GLU A 131 10.58 -12.09 -4.91
CA GLU A 131 10.96 -12.78 -6.14
C GLU A 131 9.80 -12.83 -7.14
N ASP A 132 8.59 -13.12 -6.67
CA ASP A 132 7.38 -13.09 -7.49
C ASP A 132 7.18 -11.72 -8.17
N ARG A 133 7.25 -10.64 -7.39
CA ARG A 133 7.06 -9.28 -7.92
C ARG A 133 8.23 -8.83 -8.81
N ILE A 134 9.47 -9.24 -8.53
CA ILE A 134 10.62 -9.01 -9.43
C ILE A 134 10.33 -9.60 -10.81
N ARG A 135 9.94 -10.88 -10.89
CA ARG A 135 9.63 -11.55 -12.13
C ARG A 135 8.48 -10.91 -12.87
N HIS A 136 7.45 -10.45 -12.13
CA HIS A 136 6.31 -9.77 -12.70
C HIS A 136 6.72 -8.43 -13.33
N VAL A 137 7.38 -7.54 -12.58
CA VAL A 137 7.85 -6.23 -13.06
C VAL A 137 8.82 -6.39 -14.22
N ASP A 138 9.79 -7.31 -14.11
CA ASP A 138 10.79 -7.54 -15.17
C ASP A 138 10.16 -8.07 -16.46
N THR A 139 9.19 -8.98 -16.37
CA THR A 139 8.52 -9.56 -17.54
C THR A 139 7.55 -8.58 -18.19
N CYS A 140 6.73 -7.88 -17.41
CA CYS A 140 5.81 -6.84 -17.91
C CYS A 140 6.57 -5.60 -18.40
N ASN A 141 7.80 -5.39 -17.94
CA ASN A 141 8.59 -4.18 -18.15
C ASN A 141 7.82 -2.91 -17.73
N ALA A 142 7.06 -3.01 -16.65
CA ALA A 142 6.17 -1.94 -16.15
C ALA A 142 5.98 -2.04 -14.64
N ASN A 143 5.78 -0.89 -13.99
CA ASN A 143 5.26 -0.80 -12.64
C ASN A 143 3.73 -0.89 -12.69
N THR A 144 3.14 -2.01 -12.30
CA THR A 144 1.70 -2.30 -12.45
C THR A 144 0.85 -1.77 -11.30
N GLY A 145 1.46 -1.27 -10.23
CA GLY A 145 0.72 -0.67 -9.12
C GLY A 145 1.56 0.37 -8.39
N PRO A 146 0.97 1.51 -8.01
CA PRO A 146 1.70 2.56 -7.31
C PRO A 146 2.11 2.11 -5.91
N ILE A 147 3.30 2.54 -5.48
CA ILE A 147 3.74 2.43 -4.10
C ILE A 147 3.13 3.60 -3.32
N PHE A 148 2.55 3.31 -2.17
CA PHE A 148 1.98 4.33 -1.29
C PHE A 148 3.09 4.94 -0.43
N LEU A 149 3.44 6.19 -0.71
CA LEU A 149 4.41 6.97 0.04
C LEU A 149 3.71 8.05 0.87
N THR A 150 4.33 8.43 1.97
CA THR A 150 3.92 9.60 2.74
C THR A 150 5.12 10.48 3.05
N TYR A 151 4.87 11.77 3.27
CA TYR A 151 5.89 12.77 3.59
C TYR A 151 5.34 13.80 4.57
N ARG A 152 6.23 14.47 5.29
CA ARG A 152 5.86 15.61 6.13
C ARG A 152 5.31 16.72 5.26
N LYS A 153 4.10 17.17 5.57
CA LYS A 153 3.37 18.18 4.80
C LYS A 153 4.27 19.32 4.32
N ASN A 154 4.12 19.64 3.04
CA ASN A 154 4.69 20.84 2.41
C ASN A 154 3.52 21.68 1.88
N ASP A 155 3.35 22.87 2.45
CA ASP A 155 2.21 23.73 2.13
C ASP A 155 2.22 24.20 0.67
N ILE A 156 3.38 24.32 0.03
CA ILE A 156 3.46 24.71 -1.40
C ILE A 156 2.91 23.59 -2.27
N ILE A 157 3.27 22.32 -2.02
CA ILE A 157 2.73 21.17 -2.76
C ILE A 157 1.22 21.10 -2.56
N SER A 158 0.75 21.18 -1.30
CA SER A 158 -0.68 21.11 -0.98
C SER A 158 -1.48 22.25 -1.62
N ASN A 159 -0.98 23.48 -1.56
CA ASN A 159 -1.62 24.65 -2.17
C ASN A 159 -1.63 24.55 -3.70
N THR A 160 -0.54 24.06 -4.31
CA THR A 160 -0.46 23.82 -5.76
C THR A 160 -1.52 22.81 -6.20
N ALA A 161 -1.63 21.67 -5.49
CA ALA A 161 -2.63 20.65 -5.77
C ALA A 161 -4.07 21.20 -5.62
N ASN A 162 -4.35 21.94 -4.55
CA ASN A 162 -5.67 22.53 -4.32
C ASN A 162 -6.02 23.59 -5.38
N SER A 163 -5.08 24.45 -5.76
CA SER A 163 -5.28 25.45 -6.82
C SER A 163 -5.56 24.77 -8.16
N TRP A 164 -4.80 23.71 -8.48
CA TRP A 164 -4.99 22.96 -9.73
C TRP A 164 -6.36 22.30 -9.79
N THR A 165 -6.76 21.57 -8.76
CA THR A 165 -8.06 20.88 -8.71
C THR A 165 -9.25 21.81 -8.69
N SER A 166 -9.07 23.06 -8.22
CA SER A 166 -10.12 24.08 -8.23
C SER A 166 -10.28 24.78 -9.61
N ALA A 167 -9.22 24.78 -10.41
CA ALA A 167 -9.19 25.47 -11.70
C ALA A 167 -9.38 24.54 -12.91
N HIS A 168 -9.25 23.23 -12.72
CA HIS A 168 -9.27 22.25 -13.82
C HIS A 168 -10.28 21.14 -13.55
N GLU A 169 -10.89 20.64 -14.63
CA GLU A 169 -11.75 19.45 -14.57
C GLU A 169 -10.91 18.17 -14.33
N SER A 170 -11.48 17.23 -13.57
CA SER A 170 -10.88 15.91 -13.41
C SER A 170 -10.98 15.09 -14.71
N VAL A 171 -9.94 14.33 -14.99
CA VAL A 171 -9.96 13.38 -16.13
C VAL A 171 -10.76 12.13 -15.80
N TYR A 172 -10.76 11.73 -14.52
CA TYR A 172 -11.57 10.64 -13.99
C TYR A 172 -12.30 11.06 -12.73
N ASP A 173 -13.53 10.58 -12.60
CA ASP A 173 -14.35 10.69 -11.40
C ASP A 173 -15.35 9.53 -11.40
N PHE A 174 -15.17 8.55 -10.50
CA PHE A 174 -15.99 7.35 -10.43
C PHE A 174 -15.95 6.74 -9.03
N VAL A 175 -16.89 5.85 -8.74
CA VAL A 175 -16.93 5.09 -7.48
C VAL A 175 -16.54 3.65 -7.77
N ALA A 176 -15.60 3.13 -6.98
CA ALA A 176 -15.23 1.72 -6.94
C ALA A 176 -15.13 1.26 -5.49
N ASP A 177 -15.74 0.12 -5.16
CA ASP A 177 -15.73 -0.48 -3.80
C ASP A 177 -16.15 0.51 -2.68
N GLY A 178 -17.14 1.38 -2.98
CA GLY A 178 -17.64 2.36 -2.03
C GLY A 178 -16.73 3.59 -1.81
N VAL A 179 -15.63 3.69 -2.54
CA VAL A 179 -14.68 4.81 -2.50
C VAL A 179 -14.81 5.64 -3.79
N ASN A 180 -15.01 6.95 -3.65
CA ASN A 180 -14.93 7.85 -4.80
C ASN A 180 -13.46 8.07 -5.17
N GLN A 181 -13.17 7.91 -6.46
CA GLN A 181 -11.83 7.99 -7.05
C GLN A 181 -11.81 9.15 -8.04
N THR A 182 -11.00 10.16 -7.80
CA THR A 182 -10.89 11.33 -8.69
C THR A 182 -9.45 11.57 -9.09
N VAL A 183 -9.20 11.82 -10.38
CA VAL A 183 -7.83 12.06 -10.90
C VAL A 183 -7.81 13.31 -11.76
N TRP A 184 -6.79 14.15 -11.57
CA TRP A 184 -6.45 15.29 -12.43
C TRP A 184 -5.05 15.08 -13.03
N VAL A 185 -4.85 15.57 -14.24
CA VAL A 185 -3.53 15.59 -14.90
C VAL A 185 -2.92 16.97 -14.73
N ILE A 186 -1.70 17.01 -14.25
CA ILE A 186 -0.88 18.23 -14.22
C ILE A 186 0.11 18.13 -15.39
N ASP A 187 -0.13 18.91 -16.41
CA ASP A 187 0.64 18.92 -17.66
C ASP A 187 1.28 20.29 -17.97
N ASP A 188 1.17 21.24 -17.05
CA ASP A 188 1.82 22.54 -17.11
C ASP A 188 3.26 22.46 -16.57
N GLU A 189 4.24 22.93 -17.37
CA GLU A 189 5.65 22.80 -17.06
C GLU A 189 6.06 23.58 -15.80
N ASP A 190 5.50 24.75 -15.56
CA ASP A 190 5.83 25.57 -14.38
C ASP A 190 5.32 24.92 -13.10
N VAL A 191 4.12 24.33 -13.16
CA VAL A 191 3.54 23.56 -12.04
C VAL A 191 4.31 22.28 -11.79
N ILE A 192 4.71 21.54 -12.84
CA ILE A 192 5.56 20.35 -12.74
C ILE A 192 6.90 20.69 -12.09
N ASN A 193 7.55 21.78 -12.53
CA ASN A 193 8.81 22.23 -11.98
C ASN A 193 8.67 22.65 -10.51
N THR A 194 7.58 23.32 -10.16
CA THR A 194 7.27 23.70 -8.77
C THR A 194 7.17 22.46 -7.89
N ILE A 195 6.36 21.46 -8.27
CA ILE A 195 6.19 20.22 -7.51
C ILE A 195 7.52 19.48 -7.36
N SER A 196 8.26 19.28 -8.45
CA SER A 196 9.56 18.59 -8.42
C SER A 196 10.58 19.32 -7.52
N THR A 197 10.62 20.64 -7.59
CA THR A 197 11.51 21.46 -6.75
C THR A 197 11.15 21.39 -5.28
N GLU A 198 9.86 21.34 -4.95
CA GLU A 198 9.41 21.23 -3.57
C GLU A 198 9.64 19.80 -3.00
N PHE A 199 9.44 18.75 -3.80
CA PHE A 199 9.83 17.40 -3.39
C PHE A 199 11.33 17.29 -3.12
N ALA A 200 12.16 17.98 -3.91
CA ALA A 200 13.61 18.00 -3.68
C ALA A 200 14.02 18.65 -2.35
N LYS A 201 13.13 19.39 -1.67
CA LYS A 201 13.38 19.94 -0.32
C LYS A 201 12.94 19.00 0.79
N ILE A 202 12.24 17.92 0.47
CA ILE A 202 11.77 16.94 1.46
C ILE A 202 12.93 16.04 1.85
N ASP A 203 13.21 15.95 3.15
CA ASP A 203 14.34 15.16 3.68
C ASP A 203 14.12 13.66 3.58
N ALA A 204 12.87 13.21 3.75
CA ALA A 204 12.52 11.80 3.71
C ALA A 204 11.09 11.56 3.23
N LEU A 205 10.93 10.50 2.42
CA LEU A 205 9.66 9.85 2.14
C LEU A 205 9.56 8.58 2.98
N TYR A 206 8.36 8.12 3.25
CA TYR A 206 8.11 6.93 4.05
C TYR A 206 7.19 6.00 3.27
N ILE A 207 7.52 4.71 3.17
CA ILE A 207 6.63 3.73 2.56
C ILE A 207 5.48 3.48 3.56
N ALA A 208 4.27 3.85 3.18
CA ALA A 208 3.06 3.53 3.96
C ALA A 208 2.54 2.14 3.59
N ASP A 209 2.58 1.79 2.28
CA ASP A 209 2.22 0.46 1.77
C ASP A 209 3.00 0.12 0.49
N GLY A 210 3.14 -1.17 0.19
CA GLY A 210 3.80 -1.67 -1.02
C GLY A 210 5.30 -1.92 -0.87
N HIS A 211 5.79 -2.33 0.31
CA HIS A 211 7.21 -2.65 0.53
C HIS A 211 7.76 -3.68 -0.46
N HIS A 212 6.99 -4.75 -0.75
CA HIS A 212 7.39 -5.76 -1.74
C HIS A 212 7.45 -5.19 -3.15
N ARG A 213 6.49 -4.36 -3.56
CA ARG A 213 6.48 -3.68 -4.87
C ARG A 213 7.67 -2.74 -5.00
N CYS A 214 7.97 -1.96 -3.96
CA CYS A 214 9.10 -1.04 -3.93
C CYS A 214 10.43 -1.80 -4.04
N ALA A 215 10.67 -2.80 -3.20
CA ALA A 215 11.88 -3.60 -3.21
C ALA A 215 12.10 -4.30 -4.57
N SER A 216 11.03 -4.81 -5.17
CA SER A 216 11.09 -5.47 -6.47
C SER A 216 11.43 -4.51 -7.60
N ALA A 217 10.81 -3.32 -7.64
CA ALA A 217 11.14 -2.29 -8.63
C ALA A 217 12.61 -1.86 -8.53
N VAL A 218 13.12 -1.67 -7.31
CA VAL A 218 14.52 -1.33 -7.07
C VAL A 218 15.46 -2.42 -7.58
N LYS A 219 15.18 -3.71 -7.31
CA LYS A 219 16.01 -4.82 -7.79
C LYS A 219 15.99 -4.97 -9.31
N VAL A 220 14.82 -4.76 -9.95
CA VAL A 220 14.74 -4.74 -11.41
C VAL A 220 15.55 -3.57 -11.97
N GLY A 221 15.45 -2.38 -11.38
CA GLY A 221 16.26 -1.22 -11.78
C GLY A 221 17.76 -1.49 -11.65
N GLN A 222 18.22 -2.10 -10.55
CA GLN A 222 19.63 -2.51 -10.38
C GLN A 222 20.06 -3.51 -11.46
N LYS A 223 19.25 -4.54 -11.74
CA LYS A 223 19.49 -5.50 -12.83
C LYS A 223 19.64 -4.79 -14.17
N ARG A 224 18.76 -3.83 -14.49
CA ARG A 224 18.83 -3.06 -15.74
C ARG A 224 20.08 -2.20 -15.83
N ARG A 225 20.56 -1.64 -14.71
CA ARG A 225 21.85 -0.93 -14.64
C ARG A 225 23.02 -1.84 -14.92
N GLU A 226 23.01 -3.07 -14.41
CA GLU A 226 24.04 -4.09 -14.72
C GLU A 226 24.02 -4.49 -16.21
N GLU A 227 22.84 -4.62 -16.82
CA GLU A 227 22.66 -4.92 -18.23
C GLU A 227 23.04 -3.74 -19.13
N LYS A 228 22.96 -2.51 -18.65
CA LYS A 228 23.29 -1.25 -19.35
C LYS A 228 24.25 -0.38 -18.51
N PRO A 229 25.55 -0.70 -18.45
CA PRO A 229 26.50 0.00 -17.60
C PRO A 229 26.72 1.50 -17.94
N ASP A 230 26.33 1.91 -19.13
CA ASP A 230 26.39 3.29 -19.64
C ASP A 230 25.08 4.09 -19.39
N TYR A 231 24.25 3.65 -18.44
CA TYR A 231 23.03 4.37 -18.06
C TYR A 231 23.36 5.78 -17.57
N THR A 232 22.47 6.74 -17.87
CA THR A 232 22.65 8.16 -17.54
C THR A 232 22.05 8.56 -16.18
N GLY A 233 21.10 7.75 -15.68
CA GLY A 233 20.28 8.05 -14.51
C GLY A 233 18.87 8.53 -14.85
N ASP A 234 18.62 8.89 -16.11
CA ASP A 234 17.32 9.40 -16.57
C ASP A 234 16.38 8.31 -17.11
N GLU A 235 16.89 7.08 -17.27
CA GLU A 235 16.10 5.97 -17.77
C GLU A 235 14.98 5.59 -16.80
N GLU A 236 13.84 5.14 -17.34
CA GLU A 236 12.64 4.81 -16.56
C GLU A 236 12.87 3.73 -15.50
N PHE A 237 13.78 2.78 -15.72
CA PHE A 237 14.13 1.76 -14.73
C PHE A 237 14.85 2.30 -13.48
N ASN A 238 15.28 3.56 -13.48
CA ASN A 238 15.83 4.23 -12.32
C ASN A 238 14.75 4.78 -11.37
N PHE A 239 13.48 4.57 -11.70
CA PHE A 239 12.34 5.11 -11.00
C PHE A 239 11.23 4.08 -10.85
N PHE A 240 10.38 4.27 -9.85
CA PHE A 240 9.18 3.46 -9.66
C PHE A 240 7.94 4.32 -9.43
N LEU A 241 6.81 3.81 -9.93
CA LEU A 241 5.51 4.46 -9.79
C LEU A 241 5.09 4.54 -8.33
N SER A 242 4.69 5.71 -7.89
CA SER A 242 4.20 5.93 -6.53
C SER A 242 3.12 7.00 -6.46
N VAL A 243 2.38 6.99 -5.37
CA VAL A 243 1.52 8.08 -4.95
C VAL A 243 1.99 8.56 -3.58
N ALA A 244 2.28 9.86 -3.47
CA ALA A 244 2.79 10.48 -2.26
C ALA A 244 1.70 11.35 -1.62
N PHE A 245 1.33 11.03 -0.38
CA PHE A 245 0.37 11.78 0.42
C PHE A 245 1.08 12.56 1.53
N PRO A 246 0.71 13.81 1.80
CA PRO A 246 1.16 14.49 2.99
C PRO A 246 0.60 13.81 4.24
N ASP A 247 1.35 13.83 5.34
CA ASP A 247 1.03 13.07 6.55
C ASP A 247 -0.28 13.51 7.24
N ASP A 248 -0.72 14.74 7.05
CA ASP A 248 -2.00 15.24 7.55
C ASP A 248 -3.24 14.81 6.74
N GLU A 249 -3.04 14.26 5.56
CA GLU A 249 -4.11 13.62 4.75
C GLU A 249 -4.34 12.15 5.12
N LEU A 250 -3.47 11.56 5.93
CA LEU A 250 -3.55 10.15 6.31
C LEU A 250 -4.28 9.95 7.63
N GLU A 251 -4.92 8.79 7.74
CA GLU A 251 -5.55 8.32 8.97
C GLU A 251 -5.00 6.93 9.30
N ILE A 252 -4.63 6.74 10.56
CA ILE A 252 -4.27 5.41 11.07
C ILE A 252 -5.56 4.72 11.46
N MET A 253 -5.91 3.66 10.73
CA MET A 253 -7.09 2.85 11.00
C MET A 253 -6.81 1.80 12.06
N ASP A 254 -7.87 1.31 12.71
CA ASP A 254 -7.78 0.20 13.65
C ASP A 254 -7.20 -1.03 12.94
N TYR A 255 -6.15 -1.61 13.52
CA TYR A 255 -5.58 -2.87 13.04
C TYR A 255 -5.96 -4.00 13.99
N ASN A 256 -7.17 -4.51 13.84
CA ASN A 256 -7.74 -5.52 14.72
C ASN A 256 -7.00 -6.86 14.59
N ARG A 257 -7.01 -7.63 15.68
CA ARG A 257 -6.43 -8.97 15.75
C ARG A 257 -7.45 -9.94 16.32
N VAL A 258 -7.55 -11.09 15.70
CA VAL A 258 -8.35 -12.20 16.21
C VAL A 258 -7.42 -13.23 16.85
N VAL A 259 -7.74 -13.64 18.07
CA VAL A 259 -7.02 -14.68 18.79
C VAL A 259 -7.87 -15.94 18.73
N LYS A 260 -7.28 -17.05 18.27
CA LYS A 260 -8.00 -18.29 18.00
C LYS A 260 -8.52 -18.95 19.28
N ASP A 261 -7.70 -18.97 20.33
CA ASP A 261 -8.02 -19.56 21.62
C ASP A 261 -7.23 -18.87 22.75
N LEU A 262 -7.54 -19.21 23.99
CA LEU A 262 -6.87 -18.66 25.17
C LEU A 262 -5.70 -19.53 25.68
N ASN A 263 -5.17 -20.42 24.82
CA ASN A 263 -4.05 -21.32 25.14
C ASN A 263 -4.31 -22.20 26.39
N GLY A 264 -5.55 -22.73 26.49
CA GLY A 264 -5.98 -23.60 27.56
C GLY A 264 -6.35 -22.89 28.88
N MET A 265 -6.29 -21.57 28.96
CA MET A 265 -6.74 -20.80 30.11
C MET A 265 -8.25 -20.61 30.08
N SER A 266 -8.87 -20.60 31.28
CA SER A 266 -10.21 -20.07 31.42
C SER A 266 -10.21 -18.54 31.20
N ARG A 267 -11.40 -17.99 30.99
CA ARG A 267 -11.58 -16.53 30.84
C ARG A 267 -11.05 -15.77 32.06
N GLU A 268 -11.34 -16.24 33.26
CA GLU A 268 -10.93 -15.64 34.52
C GLU A 268 -9.41 -15.65 34.68
N GLU A 269 -8.76 -16.76 34.37
CA GLU A 269 -7.31 -16.90 34.39
C GLU A 269 -6.66 -15.95 33.39
N PHE A 270 -7.22 -15.83 32.18
CA PHE A 270 -6.74 -14.92 31.17
C PHE A 270 -6.84 -13.45 31.59
N LEU A 271 -8.01 -13.00 32.09
CA LEU A 271 -8.22 -11.65 32.59
C LEU A 271 -7.31 -11.35 33.80
N SER A 272 -7.14 -12.31 34.70
CA SER A 272 -6.22 -12.17 35.83
C SER A 272 -4.76 -12.00 35.34
N SER A 273 -4.35 -12.77 34.37
CA SER A 273 -3.00 -12.64 33.76
C SER A 273 -2.81 -11.28 33.11
N LEU A 274 -3.77 -10.77 32.35
CA LEU A 274 -3.72 -9.44 31.74
C LEU A 274 -3.60 -8.34 32.80
N SER A 275 -4.22 -8.52 33.96
CA SER A 275 -4.19 -7.53 35.04
C SER A 275 -2.81 -7.27 35.63
N HIS A 276 -1.81 -8.11 35.36
CA HIS A 276 -0.42 -7.83 35.73
C HIS A 276 0.18 -6.67 34.91
N SER A 277 -0.19 -6.59 33.64
CA SER A 277 0.36 -5.63 32.68
C SER A 277 -0.59 -4.47 32.35
N PHE A 278 -1.88 -4.68 32.50
CA PHE A 278 -2.93 -3.71 32.15
C PHE A 278 -3.87 -3.46 33.30
N GLU A 279 -4.46 -2.27 33.34
CA GLU A 279 -5.73 -2.03 34.00
C GLU A 279 -6.83 -2.56 33.08
N VAL A 280 -7.66 -3.48 33.61
CA VAL A 280 -8.71 -4.18 32.86
C VAL A 280 -10.07 -3.69 33.36
N GLU A 281 -10.79 -2.97 32.52
CA GLU A 281 -12.11 -2.41 32.83
C GLU A 281 -13.15 -3.03 31.90
N LYS A 282 -14.19 -3.68 32.46
CA LYS A 282 -15.33 -4.15 31.66
C LYS A 282 -16.20 -2.96 31.26
N VAL A 283 -16.57 -2.88 29.98
CA VAL A 283 -17.39 -1.80 29.41
C VAL A 283 -18.64 -2.37 28.73
N GLU A 284 -19.69 -1.58 28.64
CA GLU A 284 -20.99 -2.05 28.12
C GLU A 284 -21.02 -2.17 26.59
N THR A 285 -20.19 -1.38 25.89
CA THR A 285 -20.14 -1.31 24.43
C THR A 285 -18.72 -1.39 23.92
N GLN A 286 -18.55 -1.55 22.61
CA GLN A 286 -17.24 -1.55 21.95
C GLN A 286 -16.42 -0.32 22.37
N TYR A 287 -15.24 -0.58 22.93
CA TYR A 287 -14.28 0.48 23.20
C TYR A 287 -13.34 0.68 22.00
N LYS A 288 -13.37 1.86 21.41
CA LYS A 288 -12.39 2.30 20.42
C LYS A 288 -11.32 3.15 21.11
N PRO A 289 -10.03 2.78 21.02
CA PRO A 289 -8.95 3.53 21.65
C PRO A 289 -8.87 4.96 21.12
N THR A 290 -8.81 5.94 22.01
CA THR A 290 -8.63 7.37 21.68
C THR A 290 -7.33 7.94 22.24
N LYS A 291 -6.59 7.13 22.99
CA LYS A 291 -5.31 7.48 23.63
C LYS A 291 -4.29 6.38 23.39
N ARG A 292 -3.01 6.76 23.34
CA ARG A 292 -1.90 5.80 23.32
C ARG A 292 -1.99 4.87 24.52
N HIS A 293 -1.48 3.67 24.36
CA HIS A 293 -1.39 2.64 25.40
C HIS A 293 -2.75 2.14 25.91
N THR A 294 -3.81 2.35 25.14
CA THR A 294 -5.14 1.79 25.43
C THR A 294 -5.61 0.88 24.30
N PHE A 295 -6.39 -0.16 24.65
CA PHE A 295 -6.87 -1.17 23.70
C PHE A 295 -8.32 -1.53 24.00
N GLY A 296 -9.08 -1.85 22.97
CA GLY A 296 -10.35 -2.53 23.08
C GLY A 296 -10.14 -4.03 22.97
N MET A 297 -10.81 -4.82 23.78
CA MET A 297 -10.79 -6.28 23.72
C MET A 297 -12.21 -6.82 23.82
N LEU A 298 -12.56 -7.69 22.89
CA LEU A 298 -13.77 -8.52 22.96
C LEU A 298 -13.36 -9.93 23.32
N ILE A 299 -13.94 -10.47 24.40
CA ILE A 299 -13.82 -11.88 24.77
C ILE A 299 -15.22 -12.43 25.01
N GLU A 300 -15.57 -13.48 24.29
CA GLU A 300 -16.94 -13.98 24.19
C GLU A 300 -17.89 -12.86 23.73
N ASN A 301 -18.76 -12.35 24.62
CA ASN A 301 -19.70 -11.26 24.32
C ASN A 301 -19.43 -10.00 25.16
N ASP A 302 -18.33 -9.95 25.89
CA ASP A 302 -18.03 -8.86 26.81
C ASP A 302 -16.89 -8.00 26.27
N TRP A 303 -17.12 -6.68 26.25
CA TRP A 303 -16.10 -5.69 25.91
C TRP A 303 -15.30 -5.26 27.13
N TYR A 304 -14.01 -5.07 26.90
CA TYR A 304 -13.05 -4.57 27.90
C TYR A 304 -12.23 -3.44 27.31
N LYS A 305 -11.96 -2.45 28.15
CA LYS A 305 -10.92 -1.47 27.92
C LYS A 305 -9.69 -1.90 28.69
N LEU A 306 -8.56 -1.93 28.02
CA LEU A 306 -7.25 -2.21 28.59
C LEU A 306 -6.43 -0.93 28.55
N SER A 307 -5.80 -0.56 29.69
CA SER A 307 -4.84 0.54 29.77
C SER A 307 -3.49 -0.01 30.25
N ALA A 308 -2.44 0.17 29.46
CA ALA A 308 -1.11 -0.33 29.81
C ALA A 308 -0.60 0.36 31.11
N LYS A 309 -0.06 -0.43 32.03
CA LYS A 309 0.55 0.10 33.25
C LYS A 309 1.93 0.67 32.94
N GLU A 310 2.36 1.69 33.66
CA GLU A 310 3.63 2.38 33.45
C GLU A 310 4.83 1.45 33.40
N GLN A 311 4.82 0.38 34.20
CA GLN A 311 5.90 -0.60 34.30
C GLN A 311 6.23 -1.34 33.00
N ILE A 312 5.30 -1.38 32.02
CA ILE A 312 5.53 -2.03 30.73
C ILE A 312 5.79 -1.01 29.61
N ILE A 313 5.77 0.27 29.90
CA ILE A 313 5.98 1.36 28.93
C ILE A 313 7.45 1.74 28.94
N ASP A 314 8.14 1.60 27.80
CA ASP A 314 9.52 2.03 27.63
C ASP A 314 9.58 3.19 26.64
N GLU A 315 9.40 4.42 27.13
CA GLU A 315 9.45 5.62 26.30
C GLU A 315 10.83 5.92 25.71
N SER A 316 11.90 5.30 26.24
CA SER A 316 13.27 5.50 25.76
C SER A 316 13.56 4.73 24.47
N ASP A 317 12.83 3.64 24.21
CA ASP A 317 12.98 2.80 23.04
C ASP A 317 11.89 3.14 22.00
N PRO A 318 12.26 3.63 20.80
CA PRO A 318 11.31 4.06 19.79
C PRO A 318 10.40 2.94 19.25
N VAL A 319 10.80 1.68 19.43
CA VAL A 319 9.99 0.50 19.03
C VAL A 319 9.13 0.01 20.17
N LYS A 320 9.71 -0.15 21.36
CA LYS A 320 8.99 -0.67 22.53
C LYS A 320 7.88 0.24 23.02
N ARG A 321 7.99 1.56 22.81
CA ARG A 321 6.94 2.52 23.14
C ARG A 321 5.71 2.47 22.23
N LEU A 322 5.76 1.71 21.12
CA LEU A 322 4.63 1.57 20.20
C LEU A 322 3.60 0.59 20.78
N ASP A 323 2.31 0.92 20.64
CA ASP A 323 1.21 0.08 21.14
C ASP A 323 1.25 -1.36 20.60
N VAL A 324 1.72 -1.55 19.38
CA VAL A 324 1.91 -2.87 18.78
C VAL A 324 2.94 -3.74 19.55
N SER A 325 3.88 -3.14 20.26
CA SER A 325 4.92 -3.84 21.01
C SER A 325 4.42 -4.44 22.33
N PHE A 326 3.40 -3.85 22.97
CA PHE A 326 2.82 -4.37 24.23
C PHE A 326 2.22 -5.77 24.09
N ARG A 327 1.82 -6.15 22.90
CA ARG A 327 1.30 -7.49 22.59
C ARG A 327 2.34 -8.59 22.77
N THR A 328 3.62 -8.26 22.61
CA THR A 328 4.73 -9.21 22.73
C THR A 328 5.24 -9.33 24.16
N ILE A 329 5.07 -8.29 24.97
CA ILE A 329 5.65 -8.16 26.30
C ILE A 329 4.73 -8.78 27.37
N SER A 330 3.42 -8.74 27.21
CA SER A 330 2.42 -9.10 28.22
C SER A 330 1.85 -10.50 28.09
N SER A 331 2.69 -11.52 27.98
CA SER A 331 2.29 -12.78 27.42
C SER A 331 2.03 -13.95 28.38
N PRO A 332 0.78 -14.37 28.47
CA PRO A 332 0.46 -15.75 28.12
C PRO A 332 0.18 -15.93 26.62
N LEU A 333 -0.06 -14.85 25.88
CA LEU A 333 -0.30 -14.89 24.44
C LEU A 333 0.96 -15.01 23.56
N SER A 334 2.17 -14.85 24.07
CA SER A 334 3.39 -14.88 23.27
C SER A 334 3.68 -16.23 22.62
N SER A 335 3.33 -17.33 23.27
CA SER A 335 3.43 -18.67 22.69
C SER A 335 2.39 -18.91 21.58
N THR A 336 1.18 -18.35 21.74
CA THR A 336 0.09 -18.42 20.74
C THR A 336 0.35 -17.49 19.56
N LEU A 337 0.97 -16.31 19.79
CA LEU A 337 1.31 -15.34 18.75
C LEU A 337 2.49 -15.77 17.86
N THR A 338 3.35 -16.66 18.31
CA THR A 338 4.39 -17.27 17.45
C THR A 338 3.75 -18.16 16.37
N THR A 339 2.62 -18.78 16.66
CA THR A 339 1.80 -19.52 15.70
C THR A 339 1.01 -18.57 14.78
N LEU A 340 0.62 -17.37 15.27
CA LEU A 340 -0.09 -16.34 14.47
C LEU A 340 0.79 -15.69 13.39
N LYS A 341 2.11 -15.73 13.51
CA LYS A 341 2.99 -15.29 12.41
C LYS A 341 2.82 -16.15 11.15
N GLN A 342 2.40 -17.40 11.31
CA GLN A 342 2.03 -18.31 10.22
C GLN A 342 0.56 -18.16 9.78
N MET A 343 -0.31 -17.58 10.63
CA MET A 343 -1.74 -17.41 10.34
C MET A 343 -2.12 -16.00 9.82
N THR A 344 -1.22 -15.03 9.87
CA THR A 344 -1.43 -13.70 9.28
C THR A 344 -1.61 -13.78 7.75
N GLU A 345 -1.13 -14.86 7.13
CA GLU A 345 -1.39 -15.16 5.71
C GLU A 345 -2.81 -15.67 5.43
N LEU A 346 -3.55 -16.13 6.45
CA LEU A 346 -4.91 -16.70 6.27
C LEU A 346 -6.04 -15.73 6.62
N ILE A 347 -5.78 -14.66 7.35
CA ILE A 347 -6.81 -13.70 7.83
C ILE A 347 -6.89 -12.45 6.95
N LEU A 348 -5.88 -12.17 6.14
CA LEU A 348 -5.93 -11.11 5.11
C LEU A 348 -6.71 -11.54 3.85
N SER A 349 -7.24 -12.76 3.81
CA SER A 349 -8.04 -13.29 2.69
C SER A 349 -9.54 -13.34 2.97
N ALA A 350 -10.02 -12.71 4.04
CA ALA A 350 -11.43 -12.81 4.43
C ALA A 350 -11.99 -11.46 4.96
N GLU A 351 -11.80 -10.35 4.20
CA GLU A 351 -12.67 -9.16 4.24
C GLU A 351 -12.48 -8.33 2.96
#